data_ca7b07322b82673d70769a8386caa647
#
_entry.id   ca7b07322b82673d70769a8386caa647
#
_cell.length_a   1.000
_cell.length_b   1.000
_cell.length_c   1.000
_cell.angle_alpha   90.00
_cell.angle_beta   90.00
_cell.angle_gamma   90.00
#
_symmetry.space_group_name_H-M   'P 1'
#
loop_
_entity.id
_entity.type
_entity.pdbx_description
1 polymer ?
#
loop_
_entity_poly.entity_id
_entity_poly.type
_entity_poly.pdbx_seq_one_letter_code
_entity_poly.pdbx_strand_id
1 'polypeptide(L)'
;MDSKEIKKIKEQLESAADAYYNSDELIMSDEDFDKLKDKYESLTNKKFSVGSPPRKDKKVVNVSHNYEHMVGTLSKVNTIEEFEKWLNNIEYNITKLLITPKFDGNSICIEYKDKQVSLALTRGRDGKGVDQTDTFSNRRVPYKNEMAVRYEAIINKKVFSDVIEEKRKEKGKDKNYANERSLLAGILSDDNAKKYEKYISLVPLSVSFKNIPISREKEIEVIEKIQSSKMFGNNIKNTFTIIE
;
A
#
# COMPACT_ATOMS: atom_id res chain seq x y z
N MET A 1 -12.43 -30.04 16.17
CA MET A 1 -11.17 -29.66 15.48
C MET A 1 -10.24 -29.01 16.48
N ASP A 2 -8.94 -29.34 16.42
CA ASP A 2 -8.01 -29.06 17.50
C ASP A 2 -7.66 -27.56 17.54
N SER A 3 -7.98 -26.91 18.64
CA SER A 3 -7.59 -25.50 18.93
C SER A 3 -6.09 -25.25 18.71
N LYS A 4 -5.26 -26.30 18.80
CA LYS A 4 -3.81 -26.25 18.55
C LYS A 4 -3.49 -26.06 17.07
N GLU A 5 -4.25 -26.69 16.17
CA GLU A 5 -4.06 -26.54 14.71
C GLU A 5 -4.37 -25.12 14.26
N ILE A 6 -5.49 -24.55 14.70
CA ILE A 6 -5.87 -23.16 14.38
C ILE A 6 -4.82 -22.19 14.88
N LYS A 7 -4.30 -22.38 16.10
CA LYS A 7 -3.25 -21.56 16.67
C LYS A 7 -1.96 -21.62 15.84
N LYS A 8 -1.55 -22.84 15.43
CA LYS A 8 -0.36 -23.03 14.59
C LYS A 8 -0.48 -22.34 13.22
N ILE A 9 -1.64 -22.47 12.57
CA ILE A 9 -1.90 -21.80 11.27
C ILE A 9 -1.80 -20.28 11.45
N LYS A 10 -2.39 -19.74 12.51
CA LYS A 10 -2.34 -18.31 12.80
C LYS A 10 -0.90 -17.82 13.02
N GLU A 11 -0.11 -18.54 13.81
CA GLU A 11 1.30 -18.21 14.05
C GLU A 11 2.14 -18.25 12.77
N GLN A 12 1.89 -19.21 11.89
CA GLN A 12 2.54 -19.28 10.57
C GLN A 12 2.20 -18.08 9.69
N LEU A 13 0.91 -17.71 9.62
CA LEU A 13 0.46 -16.54 8.87
C LEU A 13 1.03 -15.24 9.43
N GLU A 14 1.05 -15.08 10.75
CA GLU A 14 1.63 -13.90 11.40
C GLU A 14 3.13 -13.80 11.16
N SER A 15 3.86 -14.91 11.24
CA SER A 15 5.30 -14.95 10.94
C SER A 15 5.59 -14.65 9.48
N ALA A 16 4.81 -15.21 8.55
CA ALA A 16 4.96 -14.94 7.13
C ALA A 16 4.65 -13.47 6.79
N ALA A 17 3.59 -12.91 7.38
CA ALA A 17 3.27 -11.50 7.22
C ALA A 17 4.36 -10.60 7.81
N ASP A 18 4.90 -10.93 8.98
CA ASP A 18 5.98 -10.16 9.60
C ASP A 18 7.26 -10.21 8.76
N ALA A 19 7.65 -11.38 8.28
CA ALA A 19 8.78 -11.56 7.39
C ALA A 19 8.61 -10.73 6.10
N TYR A 20 7.44 -10.78 5.48
CA TYR A 20 7.13 -10.08 4.25
C TYR A 20 7.14 -8.55 4.37
N TYR A 21 6.68 -8.01 5.51
CA TYR A 21 6.58 -6.56 5.70
C TYR A 21 7.77 -5.95 6.46
N ASN A 22 8.48 -6.72 7.27
CA ASN A 22 9.49 -6.21 8.21
C ASN A 22 10.86 -6.87 8.09
N SER A 23 11.02 -7.95 7.30
CA SER A 23 12.31 -8.62 7.10
C SER A 23 12.67 -8.75 5.63
N ASP A 24 13.89 -9.21 5.40
CA ASP A 24 14.47 -9.39 4.09
C ASP A 24 14.27 -10.85 3.58
N GLU A 25 13.64 -11.71 4.39
CA GLU A 25 13.45 -13.12 4.08
C GLU A 25 12.00 -13.41 3.71
N LEU A 26 11.80 -14.03 2.55
CA LEU A 26 10.52 -14.58 2.14
C LEU A 26 10.44 -16.00 2.69
N ILE A 27 9.68 -16.21 3.77
CA ILE A 27 9.54 -17.53 4.41
C ILE A 27 8.40 -18.36 3.83
N MET A 28 7.55 -17.76 2.98
CA MET A 28 6.40 -18.40 2.34
C MET A 28 6.10 -17.72 1.02
N SER A 29 5.68 -18.49 0.00
CA SER A 29 5.19 -17.92 -1.26
C SER A 29 3.83 -17.24 -1.08
N ASP A 30 3.49 -16.28 -1.96
CA ASP A 30 2.17 -15.62 -1.92
C ASP A 30 1.04 -16.64 -2.09
N GLU A 31 1.24 -17.66 -2.93
CA GLU A 31 0.26 -18.72 -3.17
C GLU A 31 0.02 -19.59 -1.92
N ASP A 32 1.10 -19.97 -1.23
CA ASP A 32 1.00 -20.76 0.00
C ASP A 32 0.39 -19.93 1.14
N PHE A 33 0.73 -18.65 1.21
CA PHE A 33 0.13 -17.73 2.16
C PHE A 33 -1.38 -17.60 1.96
N ASP A 34 -1.83 -17.40 0.71
CA ASP A 34 -3.25 -17.29 0.39
C ASP A 34 -3.99 -18.60 0.72
N LYS A 35 -3.46 -19.78 0.36
CA LYS A 35 -4.03 -21.08 0.71
C LYS A 35 -4.16 -21.28 2.23
N LEU A 36 -3.12 -20.90 2.97
CA LEU A 36 -3.11 -21.05 4.42
C LEU A 36 -4.09 -20.08 5.09
N LYS A 37 -4.21 -18.86 4.55
CA LYS A 37 -5.17 -17.85 4.99
C LYS A 37 -6.59 -18.31 4.76
N ASP A 38 -6.92 -18.82 3.56
CA ASP A 38 -8.26 -19.32 3.24
C ASP A 38 -8.63 -20.49 4.17
N LYS A 39 -7.67 -21.38 4.45
CA LYS A 39 -7.85 -22.46 5.44
C LYS A 39 -8.16 -21.89 6.83
N TYR A 40 -7.42 -20.89 7.30
CA TYR A 40 -7.66 -20.25 8.59
C TYR A 40 -9.05 -19.61 8.65
N GLU A 41 -9.44 -18.86 7.63
CA GLU A 41 -10.73 -18.17 7.55
C GLU A 41 -11.89 -19.15 7.52
N SER A 42 -11.76 -20.25 6.77
CA SER A 42 -12.77 -21.32 6.71
C SER A 42 -12.95 -22.04 8.06
N LEU A 43 -11.85 -22.26 8.80
CA LEU A 43 -11.87 -22.94 10.09
C LEU A 43 -12.41 -22.08 11.23
N THR A 44 -12.20 -20.76 11.16
CA THR A 44 -12.52 -19.84 12.25
C THR A 44 -13.74 -19.00 12.01
N ASN A 45 -14.21 -18.94 10.77
CA ASN A 45 -15.21 -17.97 10.30
C ASN A 45 -14.82 -16.51 10.61
N LYS A 46 -13.50 -16.22 10.65
CA LYS A 46 -12.93 -14.90 10.90
C LYS A 46 -11.96 -14.56 9.81
N LYS A 47 -12.02 -13.33 9.29
CA LYS A 47 -11.03 -12.84 8.34
C LYS A 47 -9.67 -12.65 9.00
N PHE A 48 -8.61 -13.06 8.30
CA PHE A 48 -7.24 -12.79 8.72
C PHE A 48 -6.84 -11.39 8.26
N SER A 49 -6.45 -10.53 9.20
CA SER A 49 -5.96 -9.19 8.87
C SER A 49 -4.56 -9.27 8.28
N VAL A 50 -4.44 -8.97 6.99
CA VAL A 50 -3.17 -8.97 6.27
C VAL A 50 -2.39 -7.70 6.58
N GLY A 51 -1.12 -7.84 6.87
CA GLY A 51 -0.21 -6.76 7.23
C GLY A 51 0.62 -7.16 8.45
N SER A 52 1.68 -6.43 8.72
CA SER A 52 2.46 -6.61 9.95
C SER A 52 2.22 -5.44 10.90
N PRO A 53 2.15 -5.69 12.21
CA PRO A 53 2.11 -4.60 13.17
C PRO A 53 3.39 -3.76 13.03
N PRO A 54 3.30 -2.43 13.15
CA PRO A 54 4.47 -1.57 13.13
C PRO A 54 5.46 -1.97 14.24
N ARG A 55 6.75 -1.82 13.98
CA ARG A 55 7.78 -2.06 14.99
C ARG A 55 7.54 -1.17 16.21
N LYS A 56 7.80 -1.69 17.41
CA LYS A 56 7.56 -0.99 18.69
C LYS A 56 8.33 0.33 18.85
N ASP A 57 9.43 0.47 18.11
CA ASP A 57 10.32 1.64 18.12
C ASP A 57 9.88 2.76 17.16
N LYS A 58 8.78 2.58 16.44
CA LYS A 58 8.29 3.55 15.46
C LYS A 58 7.10 4.34 15.99
N LYS A 59 6.96 5.59 15.49
CA LYS A 59 5.79 6.41 15.74
C LYS A 59 4.57 5.81 15.05
N VAL A 60 3.82 5.03 15.81
CA VAL A 60 2.58 4.40 15.40
C VAL A 60 1.43 5.33 15.68
N VAL A 61 0.60 5.60 14.69
CA VAL A 61 -0.61 6.40 14.81
C VAL A 61 -1.83 5.60 14.34
N ASN A 62 -2.98 5.93 14.87
CA ASN A 62 -4.23 5.42 14.30
C ASN A 62 -4.43 6.03 12.92
N VAL A 63 -4.88 5.22 11.96
CA VAL A 63 -5.22 5.72 10.63
C VAL A 63 -6.40 6.70 10.75
N SER A 64 -6.33 7.81 10.02
CA SER A 64 -7.37 8.85 10.08
C SER A 64 -8.75 8.28 9.70
N HIS A 65 -9.73 8.42 10.58
CA HIS A 65 -11.11 8.00 10.34
C HIS A 65 -11.81 8.81 9.22
N ASN A 66 -11.33 10.02 8.92
CA ASN A 66 -11.92 10.86 7.86
C ASN A 66 -11.72 10.26 6.45
N TYR A 67 -10.76 9.35 6.32
CA TYR A 67 -10.39 8.71 5.05
C TYR A 67 -10.22 7.20 5.21
N GLU A 68 -11.00 6.57 6.09
CA GLU A 68 -10.89 5.13 6.42
C GLU A 68 -10.99 4.24 5.17
N HIS A 69 -11.87 4.58 4.22
CA HIS A 69 -11.99 3.88 2.94
C HIS A 69 -10.71 3.91 2.08
N MET A 70 -9.81 4.86 2.33
CA MET A 70 -8.54 5.00 1.60
C MET A 70 -7.47 4.00 2.04
N VAL A 71 -7.64 3.34 3.18
CA VAL A 71 -6.65 2.43 3.76
C VAL A 71 -7.11 0.96 3.80
N GLY A 72 -8.32 0.69 3.33
CA GLY A 72 -8.91 -0.65 3.29
C GLY A 72 -8.20 -1.63 2.34
N THR A 73 -8.49 -2.91 2.51
CA THR A 73 -8.05 -3.99 1.60
C THR A 73 -9.12 -4.24 0.55
N LEU A 74 -8.72 -4.31 -0.71
CA LEU A 74 -9.62 -4.67 -1.81
C LEU A 74 -9.86 -6.18 -1.85
N SER A 75 -11.03 -6.56 -2.36
CA SER A 75 -11.34 -7.96 -2.66
C SER A 75 -10.41 -8.48 -3.76
N LYS A 76 -10.11 -9.77 -3.73
CA LYS A 76 -9.25 -10.44 -4.70
C LYS A 76 -10.04 -11.54 -5.38
N VAL A 77 -9.89 -11.67 -6.69
CA VAL A 77 -10.34 -12.80 -7.50
C VAL A 77 -9.14 -13.35 -8.27
N ASN A 78 -9.03 -14.65 -8.40
CA ASN A 78 -7.88 -15.32 -9.00
C ASN A 78 -8.25 -16.09 -10.27
N THR A 79 -9.52 -16.39 -10.49
CA THR A 79 -10.01 -17.13 -11.64
C THR A 79 -11.14 -16.39 -12.37
N ILE A 80 -11.43 -16.81 -13.59
CA ILE A 80 -12.52 -16.24 -14.39
C ILE A 80 -13.87 -16.53 -13.69
N GLU A 81 -14.05 -17.71 -13.14
CA GLU A 81 -15.26 -18.12 -12.45
C GLU A 81 -15.51 -17.27 -11.19
N GLU A 82 -14.43 -16.94 -10.43
CA GLU A 82 -14.51 -16.04 -9.29
C GLU A 82 -14.86 -14.62 -9.73
N PHE A 83 -14.33 -14.17 -10.87
CA PHE A 83 -14.64 -12.86 -11.44
C PHE A 83 -16.09 -12.77 -11.90
N GLU A 84 -16.60 -13.78 -12.61
CA GLU A 84 -18.00 -13.86 -13.00
C GLU A 84 -18.94 -13.89 -11.79
N LYS A 85 -18.60 -14.67 -10.76
CA LYS A 85 -19.34 -14.68 -9.50
C LYS A 85 -19.34 -13.33 -8.80
N TRP A 86 -18.19 -12.63 -8.81
CA TRP A 86 -18.08 -11.29 -8.25
C TRP A 86 -18.96 -10.29 -9.03
N LEU A 87 -18.94 -10.32 -10.36
CA LEU A 87 -19.81 -9.49 -11.20
C LEU A 87 -21.29 -9.75 -10.92
N ASN A 88 -21.69 -11.02 -10.86
CA ASN A 88 -23.09 -11.42 -10.61
C ASN A 88 -23.60 -11.03 -9.21
N ASN A 89 -22.71 -10.83 -8.25
CA ASN A 89 -23.07 -10.40 -6.91
C ASN A 89 -23.19 -8.87 -6.79
N ILE A 90 -22.92 -8.12 -7.84
CA ILE A 90 -23.09 -6.66 -7.84
C ILE A 90 -24.56 -6.35 -8.14
N GLU A 91 -25.22 -5.69 -7.20
CA GLU A 91 -26.65 -5.36 -7.28
C GLU A 91 -27.01 -4.27 -8.30
N TYR A 92 -26.01 -3.69 -8.97
CA TYR A 92 -26.17 -2.58 -9.91
C TYR A 92 -25.82 -3.00 -11.33
N ASN A 93 -26.48 -2.41 -12.33
CA ASN A 93 -26.09 -2.57 -13.73
C ASN A 93 -24.70 -1.96 -13.95
N ILE A 94 -23.73 -2.81 -14.25
CA ILE A 94 -22.39 -2.37 -14.62
C ILE A 94 -22.41 -1.97 -16.09
N THR A 95 -22.13 -0.72 -16.37
CA THR A 95 -22.02 -0.19 -17.73
C THR A 95 -20.57 0.01 -18.16
N LYS A 96 -19.64 0.11 -17.20
CA LYS A 96 -18.22 0.34 -17.47
C LYS A 96 -17.34 -0.35 -16.42
N LEU A 97 -16.21 -0.88 -16.89
CA LEU A 97 -15.14 -1.39 -16.04
C LEU A 97 -13.91 -0.51 -16.16
N LEU A 98 -13.32 -0.15 -15.03
CA LEU A 98 -12.05 0.55 -14.97
C LEU A 98 -10.94 -0.44 -14.63
N ILE A 99 -10.00 -0.59 -15.55
CA ILE A 99 -8.83 -1.46 -15.37
C ILE A 99 -7.60 -0.59 -15.11
N THR A 100 -6.83 -0.95 -14.11
CA THR A 100 -5.57 -0.27 -13.76
C THR A 100 -4.48 -1.30 -13.49
N PRO A 101 -3.19 -0.97 -13.73
CA PRO A 101 -2.09 -1.81 -13.34
C PRO A 101 -2.09 -2.05 -11.83
N LYS A 102 -1.76 -3.28 -11.42
CA LYS A 102 -1.51 -3.58 -10.00
C LYS A 102 -0.02 -3.40 -9.72
N PHE A 103 0.31 -2.27 -9.14
CA PHE A 103 1.67 -1.98 -8.71
C PHE A 103 2.04 -2.79 -7.47
N ASP A 104 3.30 -3.19 -7.37
CA ASP A 104 3.83 -3.93 -6.22
C ASP A 104 4.76 -3.03 -5.40
N GLY A 105 4.28 -2.61 -4.25
CA GLY A 105 4.98 -1.68 -3.37
C GLY A 105 4.36 -1.65 -1.97
N ASN A 106 4.40 -0.49 -1.34
CA ASN A 106 3.80 -0.25 -0.03
C ASN A 106 2.71 0.82 -0.12
N SER A 107 1.54 0.52 0.39
CA SER A 107 0.44 1.49 0.38
C SER A 107 0.69 2.62 1.39
N ILE A 108 0.61 3.86 0.89
CA ILE A 108 0.75 5.09 1.67
C ILE A 108 -0.49 5.94 1.41
N CYS A 109 -1.12 6.42 2.48
CA CYS A 109 -2.14 7.46 2.40
C CYS A 109 -1.53 8.79 2.82
N ILE A 110 -1.63 9.80 1.94
CA ILE A 110 -1.12 11.15 2.21
C ILE A 110 -2.28 12.12 2.20
N GLU A 111 -2.44 12.84 3.31
CA GLU A 111 -3.38 13.95 3.44
C GLU A 111 -2.69 15.26 3.07
N TYR A 112 -3.41 16.09 2.36
CA TYR A 112 -2.94 17.39 1.92
C TYR A 112 -3.86 18.50 2.39
N LYS A 113 -3.25 19.62 2.76
CA LYS A 113 -3.91 20.88 3.07
C LYS A 113 -3.12 22.00 2.40
N ASP A 114 -3.80 22.90 1.70
CA ASP A 114 -3.15 24.02 0.98
C ASP A 114 -1.99 23.55 0.09
N LYS A 115 -2.18 22.46 -0.64
CA LYS A 115 -1.20 21.80 -1.53
C LYS A 115 -0.06 21.09 -0.81
N GLN A 116 0.04 21.17 0.51
CA GLN A 116 1.15 20.64 1.30
C GLN A 116 0.72 19.36 2.03
N VAL A 117 1.68 18.48 2.28
CA VAL A 117 1.46 17.29 3.12
C VAL A 117 1.16 17.76 4.54
N SER A 118 0.04 17.31 5.07
CA SER A 118 -0.36 17.49 6.48
C SER A 118 -0.17 16.22 7.29
N LEU A 119 -0.34 15.05 6.65
CA LEU A 119 -0.14 13.75 7.27
C LEU A 119 0.19 12.72 6.19
N ALA A 120 1.11 11.81 6.47
CA ALA A 120 1.38 10.66 5.60
C ALA A 120 1.51 9.40 6.47
N LEU A 121 0.72 8.37 6.16
CA LEU A 121 0.65 7.13 6.94
C LEU A 121 0.82 5.92 6.03
N THR A 122 1.58 4.92 6.49
CA THR A 122 1.50 3.58 5.90
C THR A 122 0.11 2.99 6.16
N ARG A 123 -0.33 2.04 5.30
CA ARG A 123 -1.61 1.33 5.54
C ARG A 123 -1.64 0.67 6.92
N GLY A 124 -0.51 0.06 7.33
CA GLY A 124 -0.41 -0.64 8.59
C GLY A 124 -1.36 -1.84 8.73
N ARG A 125 -1.65 -2.21 9.97
CA ARG A 125 -2.56 -3.29 10.35
C ARG A 125 -3.48 -2.82 11.46
N ASP A 126 -4.72 -3.27 11.43
CA ASP A 126 -5.73 -3.00 12.48
C ASP A 126 -5.90 -1.49 12.79
N GLY A 127 -5.92 -0.66 11.73
CA GLY A 127 -6.06 0.79 11.85
C GLY A 127 -4.83 1.53 12.38
N LYS A 128 -3.68 0.86 12.48
CA LYS A 128 -2.42 1.44 12.95
C LYS A 128 -1.39 1.46 11.84
N GLY A 129 -0.95 2.64 11.46
CA GLY A 129 0.10 2.86 10.47
C GLY A 129 1.32 3.53 11.08
N VAL A 130 2.42 3.57 10.34
CA VAL A 130 3.63 4.32 10.69
C VAL A 130 3.52 5.71 10.07
N ASP A 131 3.84 6.73 10.87
CA ASP A 131 3.90 8.11 10.40
C ASP A 131 5.11 8.32 9.48
N GLN A 132 4.83 8.75 8.26
CA GLN A 132 5.79 9.06 7.20
C GLN A 132 5.73 10.53 6.77
N THR A 133 5.11 11.38 7.59
CA THR A 133 4.87 12.79 7.25
C THR A 133 6.17 13.52 6.94
N ASP A 134 7.21 13.31 7.74
CA ASP A 134 8.51 13.93 7.46
C ASP A 134 9.14 13.39 6.18
N THR A 135 9.06 12.08 5.94
CA THR A 135 9.59 11.45 4.71
C THR A 135 9.03 12.12 3.46
N PHE A 136 7.72 12.36 3.42
CA PHE A 136 7.04 12.92 2.24
C PHE A 136 6.73 14.41 2.34
N SER A 137 7.27 15.12 3.31
CA SER A 137 6.96 16.53 3.59
C SER A 137 7.19 17.49 2.42
N ASN A 138 8.03 17.11 1.44
CA ASN A 138 8.32 17.89 0.24
C ASN A 138 7.32 17.66 -0.91
N ARG A 139 6.47 16.63 -0.82
CA ARG A 139 5.47 16.34 -1.86
C ARG A 139 4.38 17.39 -1.88
N ARG A 140 3.87 17.69 -3.07
CA ARG A 140 2.85 18.71 -3.31
C ARG A 140 1.81 18.20 -4.30
N VAL A 141 0.59 18.71 -4.15
CA VAL A 141 -0.49 18.50 -5.12
C VAL A 141 -0.97 19.83 -5.68
N PRO A 142 -1.57 19.87 -6.89
CA PRO A 142 -2.04 21.11 -7.51
C PRO A 142 -3.35 21.67 -6.92
N TYR A 143 -3.87 21.06 -5.85
CA TYR A 143 -5.15 21.40 -5.22
C TYR A 143 -4.96 22.05 -3.86
N LYS A 144 -5.74 23.11 -3.57
CA LYS A 144 -5.76 23.77 -2.25
C LYS A 144 -6.70 23.11 -1.24
N ASN A 145 -7.68 22.36 -1.77
CA ASN A 145 -8.66 21.67 -0.93
C ASN A 145 -7.99 20.67 0.00
N GLU A 146 -8.57 20.47 1.18
CA GLU A 146 -8.21 19.34 2.04
C GLU A 146 -8.60 18.05 1.33
N MET A 147 -7.62 17.17 1.14
CA MET A 147 -7.79 15.92 0.40
C MET A 147 -6.84 14.86 0.90
N ALA A 148 -7.20 13.60 0.67
CA ALA A 148 -6.32 12.45 0.83
C ALA A 148 -6.10 11.78 -0.51
N VAL A 149 -4.89 11.29 -0.72
CA VAL A 149 -4.53 10.46 -1.88
C VAL A 149 -3.91 9.18 -1.38
N ARG A 150 -4.45 8.04 -1.82
CA ARG A 150 -3.83 6.74 -1.62
C ARG A 150 -2.85 6.47 -2.76
N TYR A 151 -1.63 6.20 -2.39
CA TYR A 151 -0.56 5.85 -3.30
C TYR A 151 -0.12 4.41 -3.08
N GLU A 152 0.39 3.80 -4.15
CA GLU A 152 1.37 2.73 -4.02
C GLU A 152 2.75 3.36 -4.14
N ALA A 153 3.53 3.31 -3.07
CA ALA A 153 4.91 3.72 -3.06
C ALA A 153 5.76 2.58 -3.61
N ILE A 154 6.61 2.86 -4.59
CA ILE A 154 7.44 1.87 -5.27
C ILE A 154 8.87 2.39 -5.46
N ILE A 155 9.83 1.47 -5.54
CA ILE A 155 11.20 1.75 -5.99
C ILE A 155 11.32 1.21 -7.41
N ASN A 156 11.84 2.04 -8.32
CA ASN A 156 12.08 1.61 -9.68
C ASN A 156 13.22 0.58 -9.71
N LYS A 157 13.03 -0.52 -10.42
CA LYS A 157 14.01 -1.59 -10.59
C LYS A 157 15.38 -1.08 -11.06
N LYS A 158 15.41 -0.01 -11.87
CA LYS A 158 16.65 0.59 -12.39
C LYS A 158 17.55 1.19 -11.30
N VAL A 159 16.98 1.65 -10.19
CA VAL A 159 17.73 2.26 -9.07
C VAL A 159 17.89 1.33 -7.87
N PHE A 160 17.35 0.11 -7.96
CA PHE A 160 17.36 -0.85 -6.85
C PHE A 160 18.78 -1.14 -6.33
N SER A 161 19.71 -1.44 -7.23
CA SER A 161 21.10 -1.73 -6.88
C SER A 161 21.81 -0.54 -6.24
N ASP A 162 21.58 0.68 -6.78
CA ASP A 162 22.19 1.90 -6.28
C ASP A 162 21.73 2.21 -4.86
N VAL A 163 20.44 2.02 -4.58
CA VAL A 163 19.87 2.25 -3.25
C VAL A 163 20.39 1.24 -2.24
N ILE A 164 20.53 -0.03 -2.62
CA ILE A 164 21.14 -1.05 -1.76
C ILE A 164 22.59 -0.67 -1.42
N GLU A 165 23.36 -0.26 -2.42
CA GLU A 165 24.76 0.11 -2.19
C GLU A 165 24.87 1.33 -1.27
N GLU A 166 24.01 2.34 -1.44
CA GLU A 166 23.96 3.51 -0.54
C GLU A 166 23.62 3.08 0.89
N LYS A 167 22.66 2.18 1.10
CA LYS A 167 22.31 1.66 2.43
C LYS A 167 23.41 0.82 3.07
N ARG A 168 24.16 0.03 2.29
CA ARG A 168 25.30 -0.75 2.78
C ARG A 168 26.41 0.14 3.31
N LYS A 169 26.73 1.22 2.58
CA LYS A 169 27.75 2.20 3.00
C LYS A 169 27.41 2.87 4.34
N GLU A 170 26.11 3.07 4.62
CA GLU A 170 25.69 3.73 5.87
C GLU A 170 25.70 2.81 7.09
N LYS A 171 25.24 1.58 6.94
CA LYS A 171 24.97 0.71 8.09
C LYS A 171 26.03 -0.36 8.35
N GLY A 172 27.03 -0.48 7.48
CA GLY A 172 28.12 -1.45 7.62
C GLY A 172 27.66 -2.91 7.70
N LYS A 173 26.40 -3.19 7.35
CA LYS A 173 25.80 -4.53 7.37
C LYS A 173 25.29 -4.89 5.98
N ASP A 174 25.66 -6.06 5.51
CA ASP A 174 25.12 -6.68 4.32
C ASP A 174 23.66 -7.10 4.58
N LYS A 175 22.73 -6.16 4.45
CA LYS A 175 21.32 -6.50 4.32
C LYS A 175 21.02 -6.80 2.87
N ASN A 176 20.70 -8.04 2.58
CA ASN A 176 20.20 -8.44 1.27
C ASN A 176 18.69 -8.24 1.25
N TYR A 177 18.19 -7.41 0.34
CA TYR A 177 16.76 -7.26 0.09
C TYR A 177 16.36 -8.18 -1.05
N ALA A 178 15.31 -8.97 -0.87
CA ALA A 178 14.85 -9.94 -1.85
C ALA A 178 14.31 -9.27 -3.14
N ASN A 179 13.71 -8.09 -2.99
CA ASN A 179 13.09 -7.34 -4.08
C ASN A 179 12.92 -5.85 -3.72
N GLU A 180 12.44 -5.06 -4.69
CA GLU A 180 12.22 -3.62 -4.55
C GLU A 180 11.22 -3.29 -3.43
N ARG A 181 10.22 -4.13 -3.22
CA ARG A 181 9.21 -3.95 -2.18
C ARG A 181 9.79 -4.15 -0.78
N SER A 182 10.61 -5.19 -0.56
CA SER A 182 11.27 -5.42 0.73
C SER A 182 12.28 -4.32 1.05
N LEU A 183 13.01 -3.81 0.02
CA LEU A 183 13.86 -2.65 0.17
C LEU A 183 13.07 -1.42 0.61
N LEU A 184 11.93 -1.15 -0.04
CA LEU A 184 11.08 -0.02 0.32
C LEU A 184 10.53 -0.14 1.74
N ALA A 185 10.06 -1.32 2.14
CA ALA A 185 9.61 -1.57 3.51
C ALA A 185 10.73 -1.30 4.52
N GLY A 186 11.96 -1.73 4.20
CA GLY A 186 13.15 -1.45 4.99
C GLY A 186 13.49 0.06 5.06
N ILE A 187 13.27 0.81 3.97
CA ILE A 187 13.46 2.27 3.97
C ILE A 187 12.40 2.95 4.83
N LEU A 188 11.12 2.64 4.63
CA LEU A 188 10.02 3.26 5.39
C LEU A 188 10.06 2.91 6.88
N SER A 189 10.78 1.84 7.24
CA SER A 189 11.08 1.48 8.64
C SER A 189 12.34 2.13 9.18
N ASP A 190 13.07 2.91 8.38
CA ASP A 190 14.31 3.58 8.80
C ASP A 190 14.01 4.98 9.35
N ASP A 191 14.75 5.41 10.38
CA ASP A 191 14.62 6.77 10.92
C ASP A 191 15.08 7.85 9.92
N ASN A 192 15.96 7.47 8.99
CA ASN A 192 16.46 8.33 7.91
C ASN A 192 15.69 8.10 6.59
N ALA A 193 14.44 7.65 6.62
CA ALA A 193 13.64 7.37 5.41
C ALA A 193 13.61 8.55 4.43
N LYS A 194 13.57 9.78 4.94
CA LYS A 194 13.57 11.02 4.14
C LYS A 194 14.76 11.13 3.17
N LYS A 195 15.92 10.63 3.53
CA LYS A 195 17.11 10.63 2.67
C LYS A 195 16.87 9.85 1.37
N TYR A 196 16.06 8.78 1.45
CA TYR A 196 15.77 7.90 0.33
C TYR A 196 14.50 8.28 -0.43
N GLU A 197 13.81 9.35 -0.02
CA GLU A 197 12.56 9.81 -0.64
C GLU A 197 12.71 10.05 -2.15
N LYS A 198 13.87 10.54 -2.59
CA LYS A 198 14.22 10.77 -4.01
C LYS A 198 14.13 9.52 -4.89
N TYR A 199 14.25 8.32 -4.31
CA TYR A 199 14.16 7.04 -5.01
C TYR A 199 12.75 6.43 -4.99
N ILE A 200 11.84 7.02 -4.19
CA ILE A 200 10.48 6.53 -4.01
C ILE A 200 9.56 7.22 -5.01
N SER A 201 8.94 6.43 -5.86
CA SER A 201 7.85 6.86 -6.73
C SER A 201 6.51 6.61 -6.05
N LEU A 202 5.65 7.62 -6.01
CA LEU A 202 4.29 7.53 -5.49
C LEU A 202 3.31 7.42 -6.66
N VAL A 203 2.67 6.26 -6.83
CA VAL A 203 1.66 6.05 -7.87
C VAL A 203 0.28 6.27 -7.28
N PRO A 204 -0.46 7.33 -7.67
CA PRO A 204 -1.77 7.60 -7.10
C PRO A 204 -2.79 6.56 -7.56
N LEU A 205 -3.53 5.99 -6.62
CA LEU A 205 -4.52 4.94 -6.85
C LEU A 205 -5.95 5.46 -6.66
N SER A 206 -6.17 6.30 -5.65
CA SER A 206 -7.47 6.89 -5.36
C SER A 206 -7.33 8.21 -4.62
N VAL A 207 -8.37 9.05 -4.75
CA VAL A 207 -8.43 10.39 -4.19
C VAL A 207 -9.75 10.60 -3.48
N SER A 208 -9.71 11.30 -2.36
CA SER A 208 -10.90 11.76 -1.64
C SER A 208 -10.71 13.20 -1.20
N PHE A 209 -11.70 14.04 -1.45
CA PHE A 209 -11.76 15.39 -0.89
C PHE A 209 -12.57 15.39 0.41
N LYS A 210 -12.16 16.18 1.37
CA LYS A 210 -12.87 16.32 2.63
C LYS A 210 -14.25 16.96 2.39
N ASN A 211 -15.31 16.24 2.79
CA ASN A 211 -16.70 16.69 2.67
C ASN A 211 -17.18 17.00 1.22
N ILE A 212 -16.47 16.55 0.21
CA ILE A 212 -16.84 16.76 -1.19
C ILE A 212 -16.84 15.40 -1.90
N PRO A 213 -18.00 14.77 -2.10
CA PRO A 213 -18.08 13.55 -2.89
C PRO A 213 -17.73 13.87 -4.35
N ILE A 214 -16.98 12.97 -4.97
CA ILE A 214 -16.64 13.07 -6.41
C ILE A 214 -17.02 11.76 -7.10
N SER A 215 -17.38 11.84 -8.39
CA SER A 215 -17.59 10.64 -9.20
C SER A 215 -16.26 9.96 -9.50
N ARG A 216 -16.31 8.71 -9.94
CA ARG A 216 -15.11 7.97 -10.34
C ARG A 216 -14.39 8.62 -11.53
N GLU A 217 -15.13 9.14 -12.50
CA GLU A 217 -14.57 9.89 -13.63
C GLU A 217 -13.79 11.12 -13.14
N LYS A 218 -14.37 11.86 -12.19
CA LYS A 218 -13.71 13.03 -11.62
C LYS A 218 -12.49 12.67 -10.82
N GLU A 219 -12.50 11.55 -10.13
CA GLU A 219 -11.33 11.02 -9.43
C GLU A 219 -10.18 10.73 -10.40
N ILE A 220 -10.47 10.11 -11.56
CA ILE A 220 -9.47 9.83 -12.60
C ILE A 220 -8.86 11.15 -13.11
N GLU A 221 -9.67 12.16 -13.45
CA GLU A 221 -9.17 13.48 -13.88
C GLU A 221 -8.24 14.12 -12.83
N VAL A 222 -8.59 13.99 -11.55
CA VAL A 222 -7.78 14.52 -10.45
C VAL A 222 -6.44 13.78 -10.35
N ILE A 223 -6.45 12.45 -10.47
CA ILE A 223 -5.24 11.62 -10.47
C ILE A 223 -4.33 12.01 -11.64
N GLU A 224 -4.87 12.12 -12.85
CA GLU A 224 -4.11 12.52 -14.05
C GLU A 224 -3.47 13.90 -13.87
N LYS A 225 -4.20 14.84 -13.30
CA LYS A 225 -3.69 16.18 -13.01
C LYS A 225 -2.60 16.18 -11.95
N ILE A 226 -2.69 15.34 -10.91
CA ILE A 226 -1.63 15.15 -9.93
C ILE A 226 -0.39 14.60 -10.64
N GLN A 227 -0.53 13.56 -11.45
CA GLN A 227 0.58 12.89 -12.15
C GLN A 227 1.27 13.78 -13.19
N SER A 228 0.53 14.67 -13.84
CA SER A 228 1.07 15.60 -14.83
C SER A 228 1.72 16.86 -14.20
N SER A 229 1.50 17.08 -12.91
CA SER A 229 2.06 18.23 -12.21
C SER A 229 3.57 18.10 -12.02
N LYS A 230 4.33 19.13 -12.43
CA LYS A 230 5.77 19.22 -12.15
C LYS A 230 6.09 19.19 -10.65
N MET A 231 5.14 19.56 -9.80
CA MET A 231 5.27 19.57 -8.35
C MET A 231 5.30 18.15 -7.76
N PHE A 232 4.84 17.15 -8.50
CA PHE A 232 4.73 15.78 -8.02
C PHE A 232 6.04 15.00 -8.15
N GLY A 233 6.87 15.31 -9.15
CA GLY A 233 8.24 14.78 -9.29
C GLY A 233 8.32 13.27 -9.53
N ASN A 234 7.28 12.66 -10.13
CA ASN A 234 7.22 11.22 -10.35
C ASN A 234 7.34 10.84 -11.82
N ASN A 235 8.11 9.79 -12.11
CA ASN A 235 8.31 9.27 -13.47
C ASN A 235 7.40 8.07 -13.82
N ILE A 236 6.68 7.52 -12.83
CA ILE A 236 5.79 6.38 -13.01
C ILE A 236 4.35 6.86 -12.87
N LYS A 237 3.54 6.55 -13.87
CA LYS A 237 2.14 6.98 -13.93
C LYS A 237 1.22 5.78 -13.82
N ASN A 238 0.13 5.93 -13.09
CA ASN A 238 -1.00 5.05 -13.18
C ASN A 238 -1.71 5.29 -14.53
N THR A 239 -2.10 4.24 -15.19
CA THR A 239 -2.86 4.29 -16.44
C THR A 239 -4.25 3.71 -16.23
N PHE A 240 -5.22 4.25 -16.92
CA PHE A 240 -6.60 3.84 -16.79
C PHE A 240 -7.11 3.35 -18.15
N THR A 241 -7.72 2.16 -18.16
CA THR A 241 -8.41 1.63 -19.33
C THR A 241 -9.88 1.45 -18.97
N ILE A 242 -10.77 2.07 -19.73
CA ILE A 242 -12.22 1.93 -19.56
C ILE A 242 -12.71 0.96 -20.61
N ILE A 243 -13.47 -0.04 -20.19
CA ILE A 243 -14.18 -0.99 -21.04
C ILE A 243 -15.67 -0.72 -20.87
N GLU A 244 -16.37 -0.47 -21.99
CA GLU A 244 -17.82 -0.25 -22.06
C GLU A 244 -18.56 -1.56 -22.39
#